data_84f56b380d98b9dede759571aaf672c1
#
_entry.id   84f56b380d98b9dede759571aaf672c1
#
_cell.length_a   1.000
_cell.length_b   1.000
_cell.length_c   1.000
_cell.angle_alpha   90.00
_cell.angle_beta   90.00
_cell.angle_gamma   90.00
#
_symmetry.space_group_name_H-M   'P 1'
#
loop_
_entity.id
_entity.type
_entity.pdbx_description
1 polymer ?
#
loop_
_entity_poly.entity_id
_entity_poly.type
_entity_poly.pdbx_seq_one_letter_code
_entity_poly.pdbx_strand_id
1 'polypeptide(L)'
;MQMFLGLGALSRATLSYTFSTNTTNASLNVTSIGGYVAGKSDITVTVNSGVYLWSNAVATAGLTLTGGTTGDTVKLVNNGYIMGQGGKGLVGKTGGASLPTAGGIALSLGFNTTINNTNASAYIGGGGGGGGGISYGGTPYGAGGGGGAGGGAGGNSQSGAGGGAGGSVGLTGGNGVAGTYAATGGGGGGAGGGGGGAKYYCCCWNAAGGGGGGRVFPGAGGSGGASCGGAGGAGSNIGQNIVGGSGSWPSGGGGGGWGATGGNGFCTAGAAGGKAVALNGKTATWISCCKTRIYGSIA
;
A
#
# COMPACT_ATOMS: atom_id res chain seq x y z
N MET A 1 -55.72 -37.39 11.23
CA MET A 1 -55.23 -36.18 11.98
C MET A 1 -53.79 -36.01 11.56
N GLN A 2 -53.48 -35.20 10.53
CA GLN A 2 -52.15 -34.89 10.07
C GLN A 2 -51.63 -33.72 10.90
N MET A 3 -50.59 -33.99 11.66
CA MET A 3 -49.89 -33.00 12.46
C MET A 3 -48.93 -32.27 11.52
N PHE A 4 -49.30 -31.05 11.07
CA PHE A 4 -48.40 -30.13 10.39
C PHE A 4 -47.37 -29.63 11.43
N LEU A 5 -46.20 -30.26 11.47
CA LEU A 5 -45.03 -29.67 12.12
C LEU A 5 -44.69 -28.43 11.30
N GLY A 6 -45.05 -27.25 11.80
CA GLY A 6 -44.61 -26.01 11.29
C GLY A 6 -43.08 -25.95 11.40
N LEU A 7 -42.38 -26.09 10.27
CA LEU A 7 -40.97 -25.74 10.17
C LEU A 7 -40.90 -24.21 10.44
N GLY A 8 -40.69 -23.86 11.71
CA GLY A 8 -40.32 -22.51 12.06
C GLY A 8 -39.10 -22.14 11.24
N ALA A 9 -39.20 -21.12 10.42
CA ALA A 9 -38.03 -20.56 9.72
C ALA A 9 -37.01 -20.24 10.79
N LEU A 10 -35.92 -21.03 10.85
CA LEU A 10 -34.81 -20.77 11.77
C LEU A 10 -34.32 -19.35 11.49
N SER A 11 -34.51 -18.45 12.44
CA SER A 11 -34.06 -17.06 12.31
C SER A 11 -32.57 -17.02 12.02
N ARG A 12 -32.14 -16.10 11.15
CA ARG A 12 -30.73 -15.89 10.85
C ARG A 12 -30.02 -15.33 12.08
N ALA A 13 -28.81 -15.78 12.35
CA ALA A 13 -27.98 -15.21 13.39
C ALA A 13 -27.43 -13.85 12.94
N THR A 14 -27.70 -12.79 13.68
CA THR A 14 -27.09 -11.47 13.43
C THR A 14 -25.85 -11.32 14.31
N LEU A 15 -24.70 -11.19 13.67
CA LEU A 15 -23.39 -11.16 14.31
C LEU A 15 -22.64 -9.88 13.99
N SER A 16 -21.80 -9.43 14.92
CA SER A 16 -20.96 -8.27 14.72
C SER A 16 -19.54 -8.50 15.24
N TYR A 17 -18.57 -7.91 14.57
CA TYR A 17 -17.18 -7.81 15.00
C TYR A 17 -16.66 -6.41 14.75
N THR A 18 -15.90 -5.84 15.69
CA THR A 18 -15.39 -4.48 15.58
C THR A 18 -13.89 -4.41 15.81
N PHE A 19 -13.18 -3.90 14.83
CA PHE A 19 -11.81 -3.44 15.01
C PHE A 19 -11.84 -2.06 15.67
N SER A 20 -11.49 -2.00 16.95
CA SER A 20 -11.48 -0.78 17.76
C SER A 20 -10.08 -0.26 18.05
N THR A 21 -9.04 -1.00 17.67
CA THR A 21 -7.63 -0.64 17.89
C THR A 21 -6.81 -0.81 16.63
N ASN A 22 -5.73 -0.05 16.55
CA ASN A 22 -4.77 -0.16 15.46
C ASN A 22 -4.18 -1.56 15.40
N THR A 23 -4.22 -2.21 14.23
CA THR A 23 -3.80 -3.60 14.09
C THR A 23 -2.97 -3.80 12.83
N THR A 24 -1.81 -4.45 12.99
CA THR A 24 -0.95 -4.86 11.87
C THR A 24 -1.38 -6.22 11.35
N ASN A 25 -1.46 -6.37 10.02
CA ASN A 25 -1.83 -7.63 9.35
C ASN A 25 -3.12 -8.21 9.92
N ALA A 26 -4.14 -7.37 10.06
CA ALA A 26 -5.43 -7.76 10.62
C ALA A 26 -6.04 -8.93 9.83
N SER A 27 -6.52 -9.94 10.53
CA SER A 27 -7.18 -11.10 9.94
C SER A 27 -8.38 -11.50 10.77
N LEU A 28 -9.49 -11.74 10.11
CA LEU A 28 -10.71 -12.22 10.75
C LEU A 28 -11.29 -13.38 9.92
N ASN A 29 -11.40 -14.53 10.57
CA ASN A 29 -12.24 -15.61 10.08
C ASN A 29 -13.66 -15.38 10.63
N VAL A 30 -14.62 -15.04 9.78
CA VAL A 30 -15.98 -14.69 10.21
C VAL A 30 -16.70 -15.87 10.88
N THR A 31 -16.28 -17.10 10.61
CA THR A 31 -16.86 -18.29 11.25
C THR A 31 -16.41 -18.47 12.71
N SER A 32 -15.38 -17.74 13.14
CA SER A 32 -14.92 -17.76 14.54
C SER A 32 -15.70 -16.81 15.46
N ILE A 33 -16.62 -16.01 14.90
CA ILE A 33 -17.46 -15.10 15.69
C ILE A 33 -18.47 -15.94 16.50
N GLY A 34 -18.55 -15.67 17.79
CA GLY A 34 -19.49 -16.39 18.67
C GLY A 34 -20.94 -16.32 18.18
N GLY A 35 -21.62 -17.43 18.16
CA GLY A 35 -22.98 -17.55 17.64
C GLY A 35 -23.07 -17.79 16.14
N TYR A 36 -21.96 -18.00 15.45
CA TYR A 36 -21.97 -18.32 14.02
C TYR A 36 -22.74 -19.59 13.70
N VAL A 37 -23.62 -19.50 12.71
CA VAL A 37 -24.38 -20.62 12.15
C VAL A 37 -24.17 -20.67 10.64
N ALA A 38 -23.56 -21.74 10.16
CA ALA A 38 -23.19 -21.90 8.76
C ALA A 38 -24.38 -21.74 7.80
N GLY A 39 -24.26 -20.88 6.81
CA GLY A 39 -25.29 -20.57 5.83
C GLY A 39 -26.49 -19.76 6.33
N LYS A 40 -26.47 -19.36 7.61
CA LYS A 40 -27.58 -18.64 8.28
C LYS A 40 -27.12 -17.48 9.14
N SER A 41 -25.96 -16.91 8.84
CA SER A 41 -25.41 -15.78 9.59
C SER A 41 -25.38 -14.51 8.76
N ASP A 42 -25.84 -13.39 9.35
CA ASP A 42 -25.71 -12.04 8.85
C ASP A 42 -24.63 -11.33 9.65
N ILE A 43 -23.47 -11.14 9.06
CA ILE A 43 -22.25 -10.72 9.75
C ILE A 43 -21.88 -9.29 9.36
N THR A 44 -21.75 -8.41 10.34
CA THR A 44 -21.24 -7.06 10.14
C THR A 44 -19.86 -6.91 10.78
N VAL A 45 -18.85 -6.62 9.97
CA VAL A 45 -17.49 -6.29 10.42
C VAL A 45 -17.31 -4.78 10.33
N THR A 46 -16.96 -4.14 11.44
CA THR A 46 -16.77 -2.69 11.50
C THR A 46 -15.31 -2.34 11.79
N VAL A 47 -14.75 -1.42 11.04
CA VAL A 47 -13.51 -0.72 11.39
C VAL A 47 -13.90 0.64 11.93
N ASN A 48 -13.57 0.93 13.19
CA ASN A 48 -13.93 2.20 13.83
C ASN A 48 -13.22 3.39 13.22
N SER A 49 -13.81 4.58 13.37
CA SER A 49 -13.19 5.84 12.97
C SER A 49 -11.85 6.03 13.67
N GLY A 50 -10.84 6.50 12.93
CA GLY A 50 -9.48 6.70 13.43
C GLY A 50 -8.66 5.42 13.62
N VAL A 51 -9.23 4.23 13.39
CA VAL A 51 -8.50 2.97 13.46
C VAL A 51 -7.74 2.70 12.17
N TYR A 52 -6.50 2.29 12.31
CA TYR A 52 -5.61 1.90 11.22
C TYR A 52 -5.42 0.39 11.18
N LEU A 53 -5.79 -0.24 10.08
CA LEU A 53 -5.44 -1.63 9.76
C LEU A 53 -4.43 -1.59 8.63
N TRP A 54 -3.19 -2.04 8.88
CA TRP A 54 -2.12 -1.91 7.88
C TRP A 54 -1.31 -3.19 7.75
N SER A 55 -0.67 -3.34 6.61
CA SER A 55 0.31 -4.40 6.41
C SER A 55 1.74 -3.91 6.69
N ASN A 56 2.58 -4.77 7.21
CA ASN A 56 4.02 -4.58 7.34
C ASN A 56 4.83 -5.40 6.32
N ALA A 57 4.15 -6.11 5.41
CA ALA A 57 4.77 -6.90 4.36
C ALA A 57 3.94 -6.85 3.07
N VAL A 58 4.57 -6.74 1.91
CA VAL A 58 3.87 -6.66 0.62
C VAL A 58 3.06 -7.91 0.28
N ALA A 59 3.43 -9.06 0.84
CA ALA A 59 2.74 -10.34 0.65
C ALA A 59 1.50 -10.52 1.54
N THR A 60 1.31 -9.66 2.54
CA THR A 60 0.20 -9.75 3.50
C THR A 60 -0.76 -8.58 3.26
N ALA A 61 -2.06 -8.77 3.41
CA ALA A 61 -3.02 -7.67 3.34
C ALA A 61 -3.09 -6.88 4.66
N GLY A 62 -3.48 -5.61 4.58
CA GLY A 62 -3.79 -4.81 5.78
C GLY A 62 -4.94 -5.39 6.57
N LEU A 63 -5.99 -5.86 5.87
CA LEU A 63 -7.09 -6.63 6.43
C LEU A 63 -7.39 -7.85 5.54
N THR A 64 -7.47 -9.01 6.15
CA THR A 64 -7.94 -10.23 5.49
C THR A 64 -9.25 -10.69 6.14
N LEU A 65 -10.31 -10.86 5.32
CA LEU A 65 -11.58 -11.44 5.73
C LEU A 65 -11.69 -12.83 5.12
N THR A 66 -11.83 -13.86 5.95
CA THR A 66 -11.94 -15.26 5.53
C THR A 66 -13.16 -15.92 6.16
N GLY A 67 -13.43 -17.14 5.72
CA GLY A 67 -14.56 -17.93 6.21
C GLY A 67 -15.88 -17.53 5.56
N GLY A 68 -16.96 -18.03 6.13
CA GLY A 68 -18.31 -17.91 5.56
C GLY A 68 -18.70 -19.14 4.73
N THR A 69 -19.98 -19.42 4.71
CA THR A 69 -20.60 -20.54 3.98
C THR A 69 -21.69 -19.97 3.08
N THR A 70 -21.95 -20.63 1.96
CA THR A 70 -23.05 -20.23 1.07
C THR A 70 -24.36 -20.06 1.86
N GLY A 71 -25.00 -18.92 1.69
CA GLY A 71 -26.17 -18.49 2.44
C GLY A 71 -25.86 -17.45 3.53
N ASP A 72 -24.60 -17.30 3.98
CA ASP A 72 -24.21 -16.20 4.86
C ASP A 72 -24.16 -14.87 4.11
N THR A 73 -24.34 -13.77 4.85
CA THR A 73 -24.04 -12.42 4.35
C THR A 73 -22.91 -11.80 5.17
N VAL A 74 -21.95 -11.19 4.49
CA VAL A 74 -20.84 -10.48 5.13
C VAL A 74 -20.84 -9.03 4.65
N LYS A 75 -20.88 -8.11 5.61
CA LYS A 75 -20.82 -6.66 5.38
C LYS A 75 -19.61 -6.08 6.11
N LEU A 76 -18.75 -5.40 5.37
CA LEU A 76 -17.67 -4.58 5.92
C LEU A 76 -18.12 -3.11 5.99
N VAL A 77 -18.13 -2.53 7.17
CA VAL A 77 -18.35 -1.10 7.41
C VAL A 77 -17.01 -0.48 7.76
N ASN A 78 -16.39 0.19 6.80
CA ASN A 78 -15.11 0.86 7.02
C ASN A 78 -15.35 2.33 7.37
N ASN A 79 -15.01 2.71 8.60
CA ASN A 79 -14.97 4.09 9.07
C ASN A 79 -13.54 4.56 9.35
N GLY A 80 -12.54 3.69 9.19
CA GLY A 80 -11.12 3.93 9.44
C GLY A 80 -10.26 3.77 8.17
N TYR A 81 -9.07 3.26 8.35
CA TYR A 81 -8.05 3.17 7.31
C TYR A 81 -7.61 1.71 7.13
N ILE A 82 -7.71 1.19 5.90
CA ILE A 82 -7.22 -0.14 5.54
C ILE A 82 -6.12 0.04 4.50
N MET A 83 -4.89 -0.40 4.81
CA MET A 83 -3.70 0.01 4.07
C MET A 83 -2.77 -1.17 3.76
N GLY A 84 -2.33 -1.25 2.49
CA GLY A 84 -1.26 -2.15 2.07
C GLY A 84 0.13 -1.62 2.40
N GLN A 85 1.13 -2.49 2.43
CA GLN A 85 2.53 -2.12 2.58
C GLN A 85 3.06 -1.51 1.28
N GLY A 86 3.80 -0.42 1.37
CA GLY A 86 4.50 0.17 0.23
C GLY A 86 5.66 -0.71 -0.26
N GLY A 87 5.87 -0.75 -1.55
CA GLY A 87 7.01 -1.42 -2.17
C GLY A 87 8.32 -0.69 -1.90
N LYS A 88 9.43 -1.43 -1.86
CA LYS A 88 10.77 -0.86 -1.75
C LYS A 88 11.22 -0.27 -3.08
N GLY A 89 11.95 0.84 -3.03
CA GLY A 89 12.68 1.36 -4.17
C GLY A 89 13.83 0.43 -4.59
N LEU A 90 14.24 0.54 -5.85
CA LEU A 90 15.39 -0.19 -6.38
C LEU A 90 16.65 0.11 -5.55
N VAL A 91 17.38 -0.94 -5.22
CA VAL A 91 18.71 -0.81 -4.61
C VAL A 91 19.76 -0.82 -5.73
N GLY A 92 20.44 0.31 -5.92
CA GLY A 92 21.58 0.41 -6.83
C GLY A 92 22.76 -0.44 -6.31
N LYS A 93 23.15 -1.50 -7.01
CA LYS A 93 24.26 -2.39 -6.60
C LYS A 93 25.01 -2.95 -7.79
N THR A 94 26.32 -3.11 -7.67
CA THR A 94 27.13 -3.92 -8.59
C THR A 94 26.81 -5.40 -8.39
N GLY A 95 26.57 -6.11 -9.46
CA GLY A 95 26.46 -7.59 -9.43
C GLY A 95 25.14 -8.15 -8.94
N GLY A 96 24.04 -7.45 -9.12
CA GLY A 96 22.68 -7.93 -8.80
C GLY A 96 21.85 -6.87 -8.09
N ALA A 97 21.23 -5.99 -8.87
CA ALA A 97 20.29 -5.03 -8.34
C ALA A 97 19.08 -5.73 -7.75
N SER A 98 18.69 -5.38 -6.53
CA SER A 98 17.35 -5.70 -6.05
C SER A 98 16.36 -4.82 -6.79
N LEU A 99 15.55 -5.41 -7.65
CA LEU A 99 14.49 -4.70 -8.37
C LEU A 99 13.52 -4.01 -7.40
N PRO A 100 12.86 -2.92 -7.82
CA PRO A 100 11.85 -2.32 -6.99
C PRO A 100 10.70 -3.32 -6.80
N THR A 101 10.07 -3.30 -5.63
CA THR A 101 8.97 -4.23 -5.34
C THR A 101 7.61 -3.58 -5.50
N ALA A 102 6.63 -4.37 -5.92
CA ALA A 102 5.25 -3.92 -5.97
C ALA A 102 4.72 -3.57 -4.57
N GLY A 103 3.72 -2.69 -4.52
CA GLY A 103 2.96 -2.43 -3.31
C GLY A 103 2.11 -3.62 -2.89
N GLY A 104 1.81 -3.72 -1.60
CA GLY A 104 0.98 -4.77 -1.01
C GLY A 104 -0.51 -4.47 -1.07
N ILE A 105 -1.31 -5.48 -0.78
CA ILE A 105 -2.78 -5.45 -0.78
C ILE A 105 -3.28 -4.74 0.48
N ALA A 106 -4.34 -3.91 0.35
CA ALA A 106 -5.01 -3.36 1.53
C ALA A 106 -6.04 -4.34 2.10
N LEU A 107 -7.02 -4.75 1.32
CA LEU A 107 -8.10 -5.64 1.73
C LEU A 107 -8.08 -6.93 0.90
N SER A 108 -8.09 -8.07 1.56
CA SER A 108 -8.19 -9.39 0.91
C SER A 108 -9.49 -10.07 1.31
N LEU A 109 -10.28 -10.49 0.32
CA LEU A 109 -11.58 -11.13 0.53
C LEU A 109 -11.50 -12.63 0.27
N GLY A 110 -11.87 -13.43 1.26
CA GLY A 110 -12.08 -14.87 1.14
C GLY A 110 -13.56 -15.26 1.01
N PHE A 111 -14.45 -14.27 1.05
CA PHE A 111 -15.90 -14.47 0.92
C PHE A 111 -16.55 -13.29 0.20
N ASN A 112 -17.73 -13.50 -0.43
CA ASN A 112 -18.51 -12.41 -1.04
C ASN A 112 -18.88 -11.39 0.03
N THR A 113 -18.50 -10.13 -0.17
CA THR A 113 -18.60 -9.11 0.87
C THR A 113 -19.26 -7.85 0.34
N THR A 114 -20.25 -7.34 1.08
CA THR A 114 -20.80 -6.01 0.85
C THR A 114 -19.92 -4.98 1.58
N ILE A 115 -19.39 -3.98 0.86
CA ILE A 115 -18.50 -2.97 1.43
C ILE A 115 -19.23 -1.63 1.54
N ASN A 116 -19.25 -1.08 2.75
CA ASN A 116 -19.65 0.27 3.06
C ASN A 116 -18.42 1.11 3.41
N ASN A 117 -18.00 2.03 2.54
CA ASN A 117 -16.88 2.96 2.72
C ASN A 117 -17.37 4.41 2.56
N THR A 118 -18.55 4.72 3.08
CA THR A 118 -19.21 6.02 2.87
C THR A 118 -18.74 7.11 3.83
N ASN A 119 -18.12 6.76 4.95
CA ASN A 119 -17.54 7.72 5.88
C ASN A 119 -16.47 8.58 5.18
N ALA A 120 -16.57 9.91 5.33
CA ALA A 120 -15.68 10.86 4.66
C ALA A 120 -14.19 10.72 5.07
N SER A 121 -13.93 10.15 6.24
CA SER A 121 -12.56 9.90 6.75
C SER A 121 -12.07 8.48 6.50
N ALA A 122 -12.87 7.62 5.82
CA ALA A 122 -12.49 6.23 5.60
C ALA A 122 -11.79 6.04 4.26
N TYR A 123 -10.73 5.24 4.25
CA TYR A 123 -9.92 4.96 3.07
C TYR A 123 -9.53 3.49 2.99
N ILE A 124 -9.48 2.96 1.75
CA ILE A 124 -8.89 1.65 1.45
C ILE A 124 -7.84 1.87 0.38
N GLY A 125 -6.58 1.56 0.67
CA GLY A 125 -5.50 1.84 -0.26
C GLY A 125 -4.43 0.76 -0.31
N GLY A 126 -4.21 0.19 -1.48
CA GLY A 126 -3.03 -0.63 -1.75
C GLY A 126 -1.76 0.17 -1.56
N GLY A 127 -0.66 -0.46 -1.20
CA GLY A 127 0.63 0.19 -1.11
C GLY A 127 1.09 0.72 -2.48
N GLY A 128 1.80 1.84 -2.50
CA GLY A 128 2.45 2.34 -3.71
C GLY A 128 3.61 1.43 -4.14
N GLY A 129 3.88 1.35 -5.42
CA GLY A 129 5.05 0.64 -5.96
C GLY A 129 6.35 1.40 -5.69
N GLY A 130 7.44 0.68 -5.52
CA GLY A 130 8.78 1.27 -5.39
C GLY A 130 9.25 1.87 -6.71
N GLY A 131 9.98 3.00 -6.64
CA GLY A 131 10.59 3.66 -7.80
C GLY A 131 11.76 2.86 -8.37
N GLY A 132 11.93 2.93 -9.68
CA GLY A 132 13.09 2.41 -10.39
C GLY A 132 14.36 3.18 -10.03
N GLY A 133 15.50 2.62 -10.36
CA GLY A 133 16.78 3.24 -10.12
C GLY A 133 17.75 3.02 -11.29
N ILE A 134 19.02 3.26 -11.06
CA ILE A 134 20.08 2.94 -11.99
C ILE A 134 20.76 1.66 -11.51
N SER A 135 20.82 0.67 -12.40
CA SER A 135 21.67 -0.49 -12.24
C SER A 135 22.41 -0.73 -13.54
N TYR A 136 23.70 -0.44 -13.58
CA TYR A 136 24.54 -0.70 -14.73
C TYR A 136 25.46 -1.89 -14.44
N GLY A 137 25.40 -2.93 -15.27
CA GLY A 137 26.26 -4.10 -15.13
C GLY A 137 27.73 -3.71 -15.15
N GLY A 138 28.44 -4.00 -14.06
CA GLY A 138 29.89 -3.86 -13.96
C GLY A 138 30.44 -2.47 -13.64
N THR A 139 29.61 -1.45 -13.45
CA THR A 139 30.04 -0.11 -13.10
C THR A 139 29.47 0.37 -11.77
N PRO A 140 30.18 1.18 -10.98
CA PRO A 140 29.78 1.63 -9.65
C PRO A 140 28.66 2.72 -9.65
N TYR A 141 27.75 2.70 -10.61
CA TYR A 141 26.77 3.75 -10.84
C TYR A 141 25.36 3.30 -10.48
N GLY A 142 24.95 3.45 -9.25
CA GLY A 142 23.63 3.06 -8.82
C GLY A 142 22.95 4.07 -7.91
N ALA A 143 21.95 4.81 -8.41
CA ALA A 143 21.09 5.65 -7.58
C ALA A 143 19.86 4.85 -7.12
N GLY A 144 19.51 4.97 -5.84
CA GLY A 144 18.34 4.30 -5.28
C GLY A 144 17.04 4.92 -5.73
N GLY A 145 16.02 4.11 -5.95
CA GLY A 145 14.65 4.53 -6.18
C GLY A 145 13.91 4.88 -4.89
N GLY A 146 12.86 5.70 -4.97
CA GLY A 146 11.99 6.04 -3.83
C GLY A 146 11.10 4.88 -3.40
N GLY A 147 10.79 4.77 -2.11
CA GLY A 147 9.84 3.79 -1.57
C GLY A 147 8.38 4.20 -1.83
N GLY A 148 7.50 3.24 -2.07
CA GLY A 148 6.08 3.46 -2.31
C GLY A 148 5.31 3.86 -1.04
N ALA A 149 4.18 4.54 -1.19
CA ALA A 149 3.26 4.87 -0.10
C ALA A 149 2.79 3.58 0.61
N GLY A 150 2.59 3.64 1.91
CA GLY A 150 2.33 2.48 2.76
C GLY A 150 3.57 2.03 3.53
N GLY A 151 4.54 2.91 3.69
CA GLY A 151 5.76 2.66 4.44
C GLY A 151 6.82 1.86 3.68
N GLY A 152 6.86 1.95 2.36
CA GLY A 152 7.93 1.37 1.55
C GLY A 152 9.28 2.05 1.85
N ALA A 153 10.34 1.26 2.01
CA ALA A 153 11.68 1.81 2.16
C ALA A 153 12.27 2.27 0.82
N GLY A 154 13.02 3.36 0.83
CA GLY A 154 13.84 3.77 -0.30
C GLY A 154 15.00 2.81 -0.54
N GLY A 155 15.44 2.71 -1.79
CA GLY A 155 16.59 1.89 -2.16
C GLY A 155 17.90 2.52 -1.76
N ASN A 156 18.85 1.72 -1.32
CA ASN A 156 20.24 2.13 -1.09
C ASN A 156 20.94 2.41 -2.41
N SER A 157 21.92 3.29 -2.39
CA SER A 157 22.85 3.45 -3.50
C SER A 157 23.95 2.39 -3.45
N GLN A 158 24.66 2.24 -4.56
CA GLN A 158 25.82 1.38 -4.66
C GLN A 158 27.00 1.85 -3.79
N SER A 159 27.20 3.14 -3.60
CA SER A 159 28.24 3.68 -2.75
C SER A 159 27.96 3.53 -1.25
N GLY A 160 26.88 2.81 -0.90
CA GLY A 160 26.54 2.53 0.49
C GLY A 160 25.69 3.63 1.15
N ALA A 161 25.30 4.68 0.42
CA ALA A 161 24.37 5.67 0.97
C ALA A 161 22.98 5.00 1.17
N GLY A 162 22.51 5.01 2.42
CA GLY A 162 21.30 4.31 2.81
C GLY A 162 20.03 4.93 2.23
N GLY A 163 19.08 4.09 1.85
CA GLY A 163 17.71 4.52 1.56
C GLY A 163 16.98 4.96 2.82
N GLY A 164 16.03 5.88 2.68
CA GLY A 164 15.18 6.31 3.77
C GLY A 164 14.26 5.19 4.25
N ALA A 165 14.08 5.09 5.56
CA ALA A 165 13.13 4.15 6.14
C ALA A 165 11.68 4.50 5.75
N GLY A 166 10.85 3.49 5.59
CA GLY A 166 9.42 3.69 5.43
C GLY A 166 8.78 4.30 6.68
N GLY A 167 7.78 5.14 6.48
CA GLY A 167 7.04 5.78 7.58
C GLY A 167 6.26 4.76 8.42
N SER A 168 6.22 4.99 9.73
CA SER A 168 5.27 4.35 10.63
C SER A 168 3.86 4.91 10.42
N VAL A 169 2.85 4.29 11.03
CA VAL A 169 1.45 4.78 10.97
C VAL A 169 1.39 6.24 11.43
N GLY A 170 0.79 7.09 10.63
CA GLY A 170 0.69 8.53 10.89
C GLY A 170 1.95 9.35 10.55
N LEU A 171 3.06 8.70 10.17
CA LEU A 171 4.34 9.38 9.96
C LEU A 171 4.79 9.39 8.50
N THR A 172 5.59 10.38 8.18
CA THR A 172 6.30 10.47 6.91
C THR A 172 7.39 9.40 6.81
N GLY A 173 7.78 9.07 5.58
CA GLY A 173 8.99 8.29 5.35
C GLY A 173 10.27 9.10 5.61
N GLY A 174 11.33 8.40 5.94
CA GLY A 174 12.65 8.99 6.12
C GLY A 174 13.28 9.42 4.79
N ASN A 175 14.09 10.46 4.83
CA ASN A 175 14.90 10.86 3.67
C ASN A 175 15.98 9.83 3.37
N GLY A 176 16.32 9.69 2.11
CA GLY A 176 17.53 8.95 1.69
C GLY A 176 18.78 9.70 2.11
N VAL A 177 19.83 8.96 2.43
CA VAL A 177 21.12 9.53 2.80
C VAL A 177 21.80 10.14 1.58
N ALA A 178 22.32 11.34 1.72
CA ALA A 178 23.16 11.97 0.70
C ALA A 178 24.46 11.17 0.49
N GLY A 179 24.85 11.03 -0.77
CA GLY A 179 26.17 10.47 -1.10
C GLY A 179 27.27 11.50 -0.85
N THR A 180 28.51 11.03 -0.72
CA THR A 180 29.70 11.89 -0.75
C THR A 180 29.77 12.67 -2.09
N TYR A 181 30.30 13.90 -2.11
CA TYR A 181 30.41 14.78 -3.30
C TYR A 181 29.08 15.21 -3.94
N ALA A 182 28.21 15.87 -3.16
CA ALA A 182 27.02 16.58 -3.64
C ALA A 182 25.90 15.75 -4.28
N ALA A 183 25.95 14.42 -4.20
CA ALA A 183 24.80 13.59 -4.54
C ALA A 183 23.71 13.74 -3.47
N THR A 184 22.50 14.06 -3.85
CA THR A 184 21.40 14.28 -2.91
C THR A 184 20.48 13.07 -2.82
N GLY A 185 20.15 12.70 -1.59
CA GLY A 185 19.12 11.70 -1.30
C GLY A 185 17.73 12.21 -1.70
N GLY A 186 16.87 11.29 -2.09
CA GLY A 186 15.46 11.58 -2.32
C GLY A 186 14.76 11.91 -1.01
N GLY A 187 13.84 12.86 -1.03
CA GLY A 187 13.01 13.23 0.12
C GLY A 187 12.07 12.11 0.54
N GLY A 188 11.78 12.01 1.86
CA GLY A 188 10.74 11.13 2.37
C GLY A 188 9.35 11.53 1.86
N GLY A 189 8.50 10.57 1.58
CA GLY A 189 7.10 10.80 1.23
C GLY A 189 6.31 11.36 2.41
N GLY A 190 5.38 12.26 2.16
CA GLY A 190 4.36 12.65 3.13
C GLY A 190 3.53 11.46 3.59
N ALA A 191 2.62 11.65 4.54
CA ALA A 191 1.92 10.55 5.23
C ALA A 191 1.29 9.51 4.30
N GLY A 192 0.74 9.91 3.17
CA GLY A 192 0.18 9.00 2.15
C GLY A 192 0.95 8.97 0.84
N GLY A 193 2.12 9.60 0.76
CA GLY A 193 2.90 9.73 -0.45
C GLY A 193 4.09 8.78 -0.54
N GLY A 194 4.55 8.51 -1.73
CA GLY A 194 5.79 7.80 -1.99
C GLY A 194 7.02 8.68 -1.77
N GLY A 195 8.16 8.06 -1.48
CA GLY A 195 9.44 8.76 -1.35
C GLY A 195 10.03 9.14 -2.71
N GLY A 196 10.82 10.22 -2.73
CA GLY A 196 11.52 10.68 -3.92
C GLY A 196 12.71 9.80 -4.30
N GLY A 197 13.05 9.75 -5.58
CA GLY A 197 14.24 9.07 -6.09
C GLY A 197 15.51 9.87 -5.81
N ALA A 198 16.63 9.20 -5.77
CA ALA A 198 17.93 9.81 -5.54
C ALA A 198 18.54 10.38 -6.83
N LYS A 199 19.40 11.37 -6.66
CA LYS A 199 20.27 11.88 -7.72
C LYS A 199 21.62 11.17 -7.70
N TYR A 200 22.14 10.91 -8.89
CA TYR A 200 23.52 10.55 -9.12
C TYR A 200 24.31 11.78 -9.62
N TYR A 201 25.60 11.91 -9.26
CA TYR A 201 26.45 12.97 -9.77
C TYR A 201 27.49 12.42 -10.76
N CYS A 202 27.42 12.90 -11.98
CA CYS A 202 28.11 12.35 -13.14
C CYS A 202 29.65 12.30 -13.01
N CYS A 203 30.26 13.18 -12.23
CA CYS A 203 31.73 13.35 -12.24
C CYS A 203 32.49 12.62 -11.13
N CYS A 204 31.83 12.04 -10.11
CA CYS A 204 32.49 11.61 -8.90
C CYS A 204 32.01 10.30 -8.26
N TRP A 205 31.48 9.34 -8.99
CA TRP A 205 31.19 7.97 -8.49
C TRP A 205 30.22 7.84 -7.31
N ASN A 206 29.48 8.86 -6.96
CA ASN A 206 28.65 8.88 -5.75
C ASN A 206 27.18 8.91 -6.07
N ALA A 207 26.47 7.91 -5.62
CA ALA A 207 25.02 7.82 -5.71
C ALA A 207 24.41 7.94 -4.32
N ALA A 208 23.22 8.50 -4.23
CA ALA A 208 22.48 8.66 -2.99
C ALA A 208 21.33 7.66 -2.88
N GLY A 209 20.86 7.42 -1.66
CA GLY A 209 19.70 6.57 -1.39
C GLY A 209 18.38 7.26 -1.68
N GLY A 210 17.36 6.49 -2.09
CA GLY A 210 15.99 6.98 -2.26
C GLY A 210 15.29 7.23 -0.92
N GLY A 211 14.31 8.12 -0.89
CA GLY A 211 13.49 8.37 0.30
C GLY A 211 12.47 7.26 0.55
N GLY A 212 12.08 7.06 1.81
CA GLY A 212 11.02 6.13 2.19
C GLY A 212 9.61 6.69 1.95
N GLY A 213 8.63 5.84 1.70
CA GLY A 213 7.22 6.22 1.59
C GLY A 213 6.55 6.44 2.95
N GLY A 214 5.59 7.35 3.02
CA GLY A 214 4.76 7.59 4.20
C GLY A 214 3.62 6.56 4.33
N ARG A 215 2.89 6.58 5.43
CA ARG A 215 1.92 5.52 5.73
C ARG A 215 0.50 5.98 6.04
N VAL A 216 0.14 7.22 5.89
CA VAL A 216 -1.24 7.69 6.14
C VAL A 216 -1.80 8.49 4.98
N PHE A 217 -3.11 8.49 4.82
CA PHE A 217 -3.86 9.26 3.82
C PHE A 217 -4.35 10.61 4.34
N PRO A 218 -4.52 11.55 3.45
CA PRO A 218 -3.78 11.79 2.23
C PRO A 218 -2.39 12.34 2.54
N GLY A 219 -1.46 12.26 1.61
CA GLY A 219 -0.12 12.77 1.80
C GLY A 219 0.59 13.16 0.50
N ALA A 220 1.47 14.13 0.62
CA ALA A 220 2.29 14.59 -0.50
C ALA A 220 3.40 13.58 -0.82
N GLY A 221 3.79 13.50 -2.07
CA GLY A 221 4.98 12.77 -2.47
C GLY A 221 6.25 13.46 -1.97
N GLY A 222 7.29 12.69 -1.68
CA GLY A 222 8.61 13.19 -1.34
C GLY A 222 9.28 13.85 -2.54
N SER A 223 10.07 14.88 -2.29
CA SER A 223 10.84 15.56 -3.33
C SER A 223 11.90 14.64 -3.94
N GLY A 224 12.11 14.76 -5.22
CA GLY A 224 13.23 14.10 -5.89
C GLY A 224 14.56 14.69 -5.42
N GLY A 225 15.65 13.90 -5.51
CA GLY A 225 17.01 14.33 -5.22
C GLY A 225 17.48 15.36 -6.25
N ALA A 226 17.64 16.59 -5.85
CA ALA A 226 17.95 17.74 -6.71
C ALA A 226 17.06 17.82 -7.97
N SER A 227 17.54 18.41 -9.07
CA SER A 227 16.72 18.60 -10.29
C SER A 227 16.46 17.35 -11.12
N CYS A 228 17.07 16.22 -10.82
CA CYS A 228 17.07 15.01 -11.64
C CYS A 228 16.39 13.79 -11.01
N GLY A 229 16.23 13.73 -9.69
CA GLY A 229 15.53 12.65 -9.01
C GLY A 229 14.02 12.75 -9.20
N GLY A 230 13.37 11.65 -9.52
CA GLY A 230 11.91 11.59 -9.64
C GLY A 230 11.20 11.84 -8.30
N ALA A 231 10.23 12.73 -8.26
CA ALA A 231 9.42 12.96 -7.08
C ALA A 231 8.51 11.75 -6.78
N GLY A 232 8.21 11.53 -5.53
CA GLY A 232 7.23 10.53 -5.12
C GLY A 232 5.81 10.93 -5.52
N GLY A 233 4.98 9.94 -5.84
CA GLY A 233 3.56 10.15 -6.12
C GLY A 233 2.78 10.50 -4.85
N ALA A 234 1.90 11.49 -4.93
CA ALA A 234 1.03 11.87 -3.81
C ALA A 234 -0.18 10.94 -3.69
N GLY A 235 -0.69 10.74 -2.49
CA GLY A 235 -2.01 10.22 -2.24
C GLY A 235 -3.07 11.32 -2.48
N SER A 236 -4.14 11.01 -3.19
CA SER A 236 -5.18 11.96 -3.57
C SER A 236 -6.48 11.71 -2.82
N ASN A 237 -7.13 12.78 -2.35
CA ASN A 237 -8.44 12.73 -1.70
C ASN A 237 -9.58 12.36 -2.64
N ILE A 238 -9.39 12.37 -3.92
CA ILE A 238 -10.42 12.18 -4.95
C ILE A 238 -10.24 10.89 -5.77
N GLY A 239 -9.63 9.88 -5.22
CA GLY A 239 -9.54 8.55 -5.83
C GLY A 239 -8.55 8.44 -7.00
N GLN A 240 -7.67 9.40 -7.18
CA GLN A 240 -6.59 9.33 -8.17
C GLN A 240 -5.31 8.81 -7.56
N ASN A 241 -4.80 7.74 -8.12
CA ASN A 241 -3.50 7.20 -7.77
C ASN A 241 -2.44 7.96 -8.57
N ILE A 242 -1.55 8.65 -7.90
CA ILE A 242 -0.50 9.43 -8.58
C ILE A 242 0.74 8.58 -8.72
N VAL A 243 1.14 8.34 -9.95
CA VAL A 243 2.37 7.61 -10.30
C VAL A 243 3.58 8.41 -9.81
N GLY A 244 4.61 7.70 -9.35
CA GLY A 244 5.87 8.33 -8.99
C GLY A 244 6.54 8.98 -10.19
N GLY A 245 7.13 10.15 -9.99
CA GLY A 245 7.87 10.88 -11.03
C GLY A 245 9.06 10.06 -11.54
N SER A 246 9.29 10.10 -12.84
CA SER A 246 10.47 9.46 -13.45
C SER A 246 11.74 10.26 -13.13
N GLY A 247 12.81 9.55 -12.83
CA GLY A 247 14.14 10.12 -12.73
C GLY A 247 14.72 10.36 -14.14
N SER A 248 15.29 11.55 -14.38
CA SER A 248 16.11 11.78 -15.57
C SER A 248 17.52 11.23 -15.37
N TRP A 249 18.26 11.02 -16.47
CA TRP A 249 19.66 10.53 -16.38
C TRP A 249 20.55 11.47 -15.55
N PRO A 250 21.32 10.99 -14.61
CA PRO A 250 21.45 9.64 -14.06
C PRO A 250 20.78 9.48 -12.67
N SER A 251 19.47 9.37 -12.59
CA SER A 251 18.74 9.43 -11.32
C SER A 251 17.71 8.32 -11.16
N GLY A 252 17.29 8.06 -9.93
CA GLY A 252 16.22 7.13 -9.58
C GLY A 252 14.84 7.76 -9.70
N GLY A 253 13.83 6.95 -9.97
CA GLY A 253 12.43 7.33 -9.94
C GLY A 253 11.87 7.43 -8.53
N GLY A 254 10.83 8.20 -8.32
CA GLY A 254 10.10 8.28 -7.06
C GLY A 254 9.19 7.07 -6.83
N GLY A 255 8.87 6.77 -5.58
CA GLY A 255 7.84 5.79 -5.24
C GLY A 255 6.45 6.26 -5.62
N GLY A 256 5.55 5.32 -5.94
CA GLY A 256 4.14 5.62 -6.21
C GLY A 256 3.40 6.07 -4.95
N GLY A 257 2.36 6.89 -5.12
CA GLY A 257 1.32 7.11 -4.12
C GLY A 257 0.53 5.81 -3.87
N TRP A 258 -0.50 5.88 -3.05
CA TRP A 258 -1.33 4.72 -2.73
C TRP A 258 -1.89 4.02 -3.97
N GLY A 259 -1.63 2.73 -4.10
CA GLY A 259 -2.08 1.89 -5.21
C GLY A 259 -1.50 2.26 -6.58
N ALA A 260 -0.59 3.23 -6.65
CA ALA A 260 0.01 3.71 -7.88
C ALA A 260 1.38 3.08 -8.15
N THR A 261 1.77 3.06 -9.41
CA THR A 261 3.08 2.58 -9.85
C THR A 261 4.18 3.57 -9.43
N GLY A 262 5.34 3.05 -9.06
CA GLY A 262 6.55 3.84 -8.89
C GLY A 262 7.04 4.43 -10.21
N GLY A 263 7.73 5.55 -10.14
CA GLY A 263 8.35 6.21 -11.30
C GLY A 263 9.53 5.40 -11.85
N ASN A 264 9.77 5.52 -13.14
CA ASN A 264 10.92 4.90 -13.76
C ASN A 264 12.22 5.60 -13.35
N GLY A 265 13.26 4.85 -13.06
CA GLY A 265 14.63 5.34 -13.10
C GLY A 265 15.17 5.26 -14.53
N PHE A 266 16.41 5.70 -14.74
CA PHE A 266 16.98 5.74 -16.09
C PHE A 266 17.02 4.37 -16.80
N CYS A 267 17.36 3.30 -16.07
CA CYS A 267 17.51 1.94 -16.65
C CYS A 267 16.49 0.93 -16.14
N THR A 268 15.63 1.30 -15.19
CA THR A 268 14.74 0.34 -14.54
C THR A 268 13.36 0.96 -14.32
N ALA A 269 12.33 0.25 -14.75
CA ALA A 269 10.96 0.64 -14.50
C ALA A 269 10.64 0.63 -13.00
N GLY A 270 9.75 1.52 -12.55
CA GLY A 270 9.14 1.44 -11.25
C GLY A 270 8.19 0.24 -11.14
N ALA A 271 7.99 -0.24 -9.94
CA ALA A 271 7.12 -1.38 -9.66
C ALA A 271 5.64 -0.98 -9.57
N ALA A 272 4.75 -1.92 -9.84
CA ALA A 272 3.30 -1.71 -9.78
C ALA A 272 2.83 -1.35 -8.37
N GLY A 273 1.75 -0.57 -8.29
CA GLY A 273 1.02 -0.35 -7.04
C GLY A 273 0.25 -1.60 -6.60
N GLY A 274 -0.04 -1.70 -5.32
CA GLY A 274 -0.82 -2.77 -4.72
C GLY A 274 -2.32 -2.64 -4.98
N LYS A 275 -3.04 -3.75 -4.84
CA LYS A 275 -4.49 -3.76 -4.94
C LYS A 275 -5.12 -3.08 -3.72
N ALA A 276 -6.13 -2.25 -3.95
CA ALA A 276 -7.00 -1.80 -2.87
C ALA A 276 -7.81 -2.97 -2.32
N VAL A 277 -8.37 -3.80 -3.22
CA VAL A 277 -9.12 -5.00 -2.84
C VAL A 277 -8.70 -6.17 -3.72
N ALA A 278 -8.20 -7.23 -3.10
CA ALA A 278 -8.00 -8.53 -3.73
C ALA A 278 -9.27 -9.37 -3.58
N LEU A 279 -9.93 -9.65 -4.67
CA LEU A 279 -11.22 -10.37 -4.69
C LEU A 279 -11.04 -11.88 -4.50
N ASN A 280 -9.93 -12.46 -4.94
CA ASN A 280 -9.64 -13.91 -4.85
C ASN A 280 -10.79 -14.78 -5.37
N GLY A 281 -11.39 -14.37 -6.50
CA GLY A 281 -12.56 -15.06 -7.09
C GLY A 281 -13.89 -14.79 -6.36
N LYS A 282 -13.92 -13.84 -5.42
CA LYS A 282 -15.12 -13.40 -4.70
C LYS A 282 -15.66 -12.10 -5.28
N THR A 283 -16.84 -11.71 -4.84
CA THR A 283 -17.50 -10.46 -5.26
C THR A 283 -17.47 -9.43 -4.13
N ALA A 284 -17.11 -8.20 -4.46
CA ALA A 284 -17.29 -7.03 -3.61
C ALA A 284 -18.49 -6.22 -4.13
N THR A 285 -19.55 -6.14 -3.33
CA THR A 285 -20.72 -5.29 -3.59
C THR A 285 -20.58 -3.99 -2.81
N TRP A 286 -20.70 -2.83 -3.47
CA TRP A 286 -20.51 -1.55 -2.84
C TRP A 286 -21.85 -0.92 -2.43
N ILE A 287 -21.95 -0.46 -1.18
CA ILE A 287 -23.07 0.38 -0.73
C ILE A 287 -22.78 1.82 -1.16
N SER A 288 -23.67 2.39 -1.97
CA SER A 288 -23.56 3.68 -2.65
C SER A 288 -22.48 3.74 -3.76
N CYS A 289 -22.68 4.65 -4.71
CA CYS A 289 -21.91 4.76 -5.94
C CYS A 289 -20.45 5.25 -5.76
N CYS A 290 -19.98 5.41 -4.52
CA CYS A 290 -18.73 6.11 -4.27
C CYS A 290 -17.57 5.16 -3.97
N LYS A 291 -16.90 4.71 -5.03
CA LYS A 291 -15.52 4.19 -4.96
C LYS A 291 -14.51 5.33 -4.73
N THR A 292 -14.96 6.47 -4.22
CA THR A 292 -14.10 7.54 -3.75
C THR A 292 -13.29 7.04 -2.56
N ARG A 293 -12.04 7.43 -2.46
CA ARG A 293 -11.11 7.00 -1.40
C ARG A 293 -10.77 5.50 -1.42
N ILE A 294 -10.86 4.90 -2.61
CA ILE A 294 -10.32 3.57 -2.90
C ILE A 294 -9.13 3.76 -3.84
N TYR A 295 -7.94 3.44 -3.38
CA TYR A 295 -6.68 3.69 -4.09
C TYR A 295 -6.02 2.36 -4.47
N GLY A 296 -5.97 2.06 -5.74
CA GLY A 296 -5.48 0.82 -6.30
C GLY A 296 -6.57 0.01 -6.99
N SER A 297 -6.16 -1.06 -7.67
CA SER A 297 -7.08 -1.93 -8.39
C SER A 297 -7.98 -2.74 -7.44
N ILE A 298 -9.14 -3.11 -7.97
CA ILE A 298 -10.07 -4.07 -7.37
C ILE A 298 -10.09 -5.28 -8.32
N ALA A 299 -9.45 -6.37 -7.96
CA ALA A 299 -9.27 -7.54 -8.84
C ALA A 299 -9.01 -8.84 -8.06
#